data_d84419ab523373378cba73418cb05f21
#
_entry.id   d84419ab523373378cba73418cb05f21
#
_cell.length_a   1.000
_cell.length_b   1.000
_cell.length_c   1.000
_cell.angle_alpha   90.00
_cell.angle_beta   90.00
_cell.angle_gamma   90.00
#
_symmetry.space_group_name_H-M   'P 1'
#
loop_
_entity.id
_entity.type
_entity.pdbx_description
1 polymer ?
#
loop_
_entity_poly.entity_id
_entity_poly.type
_entity_poly.pdbx_seq_one_letter_code
_entity_poly.pdbx_strand_id
1 'polypeptide(L)'
;MTHDLATQLDSLHDVNVLVVGDVMLDRYVYGRTDRTSPEAPVPILNVEQQEVFPGGAAAVAAFARQLGATVSLVSVTGNDSDSRTLRRICDEAGVDTSAWHTEERRPTTRKERFIGQASGRHGQ
;
A
#
# COMPACT_ATOMS: atom_id res chain seq x y z
N MET A 1 -7.20 34.86 -16.06
CA MET A 1 -7.09 33.59 -16.80
C MET A 1 -7.40 32.45 -15.83
N THR A 2 -8.61 31.96 -15.86
CA THR A 2 -8.96 30.72 -15.17
C THR A 2 -8.38 29.60 -16.02
N HIS A 3 -7.19 29.10 -15.68
CA HIS A 3 -6.74 27.82 -16.21
C HIS A 3 -7.76 26.79 -15.74
N ASP A 4 -8.50 26.22 -16.69
CA ASP A 4 -9.43 25.14 -16.40
C ASP A 4 -8.63 23.98 -15.82
N LEU A 5 -8.96 23.57 -14.58
CA LEU A 5 -8.27 22.49 -13.87
C LEU A 5 -8.29 21.19 -14.68
N ALA A 6 -9.37 20.94 -15.43
CA ALA A 6 -9.47 19.78 -16.30
C ALA A 6 -8.38 19.78 -17.39
N THR A 7 -8.15 20.92 -18.04
CA THR A 7 -7.08 21.07 -19.06
C THR A 7 -5.69 20.87 -18.45
N GLN A 8 -5.47 21.32 -17.20
CA GLN A 8 -4.20 21.08 -16.50
C GLN A 8 -4.00 19.61 -16.17
N LEU A 9 -5.03 18.90 -15.74
CA LEU A 9 -4.97 17.46 -15.49
C LEU A 9 -4.69 16.68 -16.79
N ASP A 10 -5.31 17.06 -17.90
CA ASP A 10 -5.05 16.42 -19.20
C ASP A 10 -3.59 16.56 -19.64
N SER A 11 -2.92 17.67 -19.28
CA SER A 11 -1.51 17.88 -19.62
C SER A 11 -0.55 16.95 -18.86
N LEU A 12 -0.99 16.27 -17.81
CA LEU A 12 -0.17 15.33 -17.04
C LEU A 12 0.19 14.06 -17.83
N HIS A 13 -0.54 13.74 -18.90
CA HIS A 13 -0.21 12.62 -19.80
C HIS A 13 1.16 12.75 -20.49
N ASP A 14 1.66 13.97 -20.64
CA ASP A 14 2.96 14.27 -21.25
C ASP A 14 4.09 14.40 -20.23
N VAL A 15 3.79 14.21 -18.94
CA VAL A 15 4.75 14.38 -17.85
C VAL A 15 5.42 13.07 -17.49
N ASN A 16 6.75 13.11 -17.39
CA ASN A 16 7.56 12.01 -16.83
C ASN A 16 7.92 12.33 -15.39
N VAL A 17 7.59 11.42 -14.48
CA VAL A 17 7.84 11.56 -13.05
C VAL A 17 8.78 10.46 -12.57
N LEU A 18 9.87 10.83 -11.93
CA LEU A 18 10.72 9.92 -11.18
C LEU A 18 10.39 10.06 -9.70
N VAL A 19 9.89 8.99 -9.10
CA VAL A 19 9.67 8.90 -7.66
C VAL A 19 10.86 8.17 -7.02
N VAL A 20 11.50 8.78 -6.05
CA VAL A 20 12.60 8.20 -5.30
C VAL A 20 12.25 8.22 -3.82
N GLY A 21 12.20 7.06 -3.18
CA GLY A 21 11.88 7.01 -1.76
C GLY A 21 11.58 5.61 -1.24
N ASP A 22 11.28 5.54 0.05
CA ASP A 22 10.97 4.29 0.71
C ASP A 22 9.56 3.82 0.36
N VAL A 23 9.49 2.57 -0.07
CA VAL A 23 8.23 1.86 -0.29
C VAL A 23 7.91 0.97 0.90
N MET A 24 6.63 0.71 1.11
CA MET A 24 6.17 -0.22 2.13
C MET A 24 4.89 -0.93 1.67
N LEU A 25 4.68 -2.13 2.18
CA LEU A 25 3.43 -2.84 2.01
C LEU A 25 2.49 -2.47 3.15
N ASP A 26 1.41 -1.77 2.86
CA ASP A 26 0.34 -1.51 3.81
C ASP A 26 -0.62 -2.70 3.83
N ARG A 27 -0.68 -3.40 4.97
CA ARG A 27 -1.57 -4.55 5.18
C ARG A 27 -2.62 -4.22 6.22
N TYR A 28 -3.87 -4.43 5.84
CA TYR A 28 -5.02 -4.32 6.74
C TYR A 28 -5.55 -5.72 7.03
N VAL A 29 -5.65 -6.04 8.30
CA VAL A 29 -6.13 -7.33 8.79
C VAL A 29 -7.44 -7.08 9.54
N TYR A 30 -8.54 -7.51 8.96
CA TYR A 30 -9.88 -7.36 9.54
C TYR A 30 -10.31 -8.64 10.20
N GLY A 31 -10.99 -8.53 11.32
CA GLY A 31 -11.53 -9.69 12.00
C GLY A 31 -12.47 -9.32 13.14
N ARG A 32 -12.97 -10.35 13.83
CA ARG A 32 -13.82 -10.18 15.00
C ARG A 32 -13.04 -10.40 16.30
N THR A 33 -13.42 -9.63 17.31
CA THR A 33 -12.85 -9.68 18.66
C THR A 33 -13.90 -10.14 19.67
N ASP A 34 -14.45 -11.34 19.45
CA ASP A 34 -15.53 -11.89 20.27
C ASP A 34 -15.03 -12.60 21.53
N ARG A 35 -13.74 -12.82 21.65
CA ARG A 35 -13.12 -13.58 22.75
C ARG A 35 -11.95 -12.82 23.36
N THR A 36 -11.79 -13.03 24.66
CA THR A 36 -10.58 -12.61 25.37
C THR A 36 -9.65 -13.82 25.52
N SER A 37 -8.34 -13.59 25.46
CA SER A 37 -7.34 -14.64 25.68
C SER A 37 -7.48 -15.22 27.09
N PRO A 38 -7.41 -16.56 27.27
CA PRO A 38 -7.37 -17.17 28.59
C PRO A 38 -6.03 -16.90 29.31
N GLU A 39 -4.98 -16.52 28.60
CA GLU A 39 -3.65 -16.29 29.14
C GLU A 39 -3.38 -14.85 29.55
N ALA A 40 -4.14 -13.89 29.02
CA ALA A 40 -3.98 -12.47 29.31
C ALA A 40 -5.28 -11.71 29.00
N PRO A 41 -5.56 -10.54 29.64
CA PRO A 41 -6.75 -9.74 29.39
C PRO A 41 -6.63 -8.95 28.07
N VAL A 42 -6.37 -9.65 26.97
CA VAL A 42 -6.26 -9.09 25.62
C VAL A 42 -7.28 -9.73 24.68
N PRO A 43 -7.89 -8.98 23.77
CA PRO A 43 -8.82 -9.54 22.81
C PRO A 43 -8.09 -10.45 21.80
N ILE A 44 -8.76 -11.53 21.40
CA ILE A 44 -8.31 -12.37 20.29
C ILE A 44 -8.96 -11.86 19.01
N LEU A 45 -8.14 -11.53 18.02
CA LEU A 45 -8.61 -11.18 16.69
C LEU A 45 -8.80 -12.45 15.85
N ASN A 46 -10.04 -12.76 15.52
CA ASN A 46 -10.36 -13.83 14.58
C ASN A 46 -10.33 -13.26 13.17
N VAL A 47 -9.25 -13.50 12.44
CA VAL A 47 -9.01 -12.89 11.12
C VAL A 47 -10.02 -13.44 10.10
N GLU A 48 -10.71 -12.54 9.42
CA GLU A 48 -11.69 -12.85 8.38
C GLU A 48 -11.26 -12.38 6.99
N GLN A 49 -10.55 -11.26 6.91
CA GLN A 49 -10.14 -10.65 5.65
C GLN A 49 -8.79 -9.97 5.80
N GLN A 50 -8.02 -9.97 4.70
CA GLN A 50 -6.80 -9.19 4.59
C GLN A 50 -6.79 -8.43 3.27
N GLU A 51 -6.32 -7.20 3.32
CA GLU A 51 -6.13 -6.34 2.16
C GLU A 51 -4.71 -5.78 2.17
N VAL A 52 -4.14 -5.60 0.98
CA VAL A 52 -2.79 -5.03 0.82
C VAL A 52 -2.82 -3.87 -0.16
N PHE A 53 -2.08 -2.81 0.17
CA PHE A 53 -1.97 -1.60 -0.64
C PHE A 53 -0.51 -1.18 -0.75
N PRO A 54 -0.14 -0.48 -1.84
CA PRO A 54 1.15 0.17 -1.92
C PRO A 54 1.17 1.35 -0.95
N GLY A 55 2.26 1.48 -0.19
CA GLY A 55 2.46 2.55 0.78
C GLY A 55 3.76 3.32 0.53
N GLY A 56 3.89 4.49 1.17
CA GLY A 56 5.05 5.35 0.98
C GLY A 56 5.22 5.81 -0.46
N ALA A 57 6.44 5.74 -0.99
CA ALA A 57 6.76 6.14 -2.35
C ALA A 57 5.97 5.34 -3.41
N ALA A 58 5.59 4.08 -3.11
CA ALA A 58 4.78 3.27 -4.01
C ALA A 58 3.37 3.83 -4.18
N ALA A 59 2.75 4.35 -3.10
CA ALA A 59 1.45 5.02 -3.19
C ALA A 59 1.53 6.30 -4.02
N VAL A 60 2.56 7.11 -3.81
CA VAL A 60 2.79 8.35 -4.59
C VAL A 60 2.94 8.03 -6.07
N ALA A 61 3.74 7.02 -6.42
CA ALA A 61 3.95 6.58 -7.79
C ALA A 61 2.64 6.11 -8.44
N ALA A 62 1.85 5.29 -7.72
CA ALA A 62 0.56 4.81 -8.20
C ALA A 62 -0.43 5.97 -8.43
N PHE A 63 -0.52 6.95 -7.54
CA PHE A 63 -1.37 8.12 -7.70
C PHE A 63 -0.94 8.99 -8.89
N ALA A 64 0.37 9.26 -9.05
CA ALA A 64 0.86 10.02 -10.19
C ALA A 64 0.53 9.30 -11.51
N ARG A 65 0.61 7.96 -11.52
CA ARG A 65 0.25 7.16 -12.69
C ARG A 65 -1.25 7.23 -13.00
N GLN A 66 -2.10 7.21 -11.98
CA GLN A 66 -3.57 7.38 -12.14
C GLN A 66 -3.94 8.75 -12.68
N LEU A 67 -3.16 9.78 -12.40
CA LEU A 67 -3.33 11.11 -12.98
C LEU A 67 -2.85 11.22 -14.42
N GLY A 68 -2.29 10.14 -15.00
CA GLY A 68 -1.90 10.06 -16.41
C GLY A 68 -0.38 10.18 -16.65
N ALA A 69 0.42 10.54 -15.67
CA ALA A 69 1.87 10.67 -15.86
C ALA A 69 2.55 9.34 -16.21
N THR A 70 3.66 9.39 -16.92
CA THR A 70 4.59 8.26 -17.03
C THR A 70 5.48 8.24 -15.77
N VAL A 71 5.50 7.14 -15.03
CA VAL A 71 6.12 7.09 -13.70
C VAL A 71 7.15 5.97 -13.61
N SER A 72 8.36 6.31 -13.18
CA SER A 72 9.40 5.37 -12.76
C SER A 72 9.62 5.50 -11.26
N LEU A 73 9.85 4.37 -10.58
CA LEU A 73 10.03 4.31 -9.13
C LEU A 73 11.39 3.71 -8.78
N VAL A 74 12.18 4.48 -8.04
CA VAL A 74 13.46 4.05 -7.45
C VAL A 74 13.26 3.82 -5.97
N SER A 75 13.54 2.61 -5.53
CA SER A 75 13.42 2.22 -4.12
C SER A 75 14.30 1.01 -3.79
N VAL A 76 14.28 0.62 -2.53
CA VAL A 76 14.97 -0.57 -2.02
C VAL A 76 14.03 -1.40 -1.17
N THR A 77 13.99 -2.71 -1.41
CA THR A 77 13.25 -3.68 -0.59
C THR A 77 14.08 -4.91 -0.27
N GLY A 78 13.56 -5.79 0.56
CA GLY A 78 14.11 -7.12 0.76
C GLY A 78 13.81 -8.07 -0.41
N ASN A 79 14.37 -9.27 -0.33
CA ASN A 79 14.07 -10.38 -1.25
C ASN A 79 13.06 -11.33 -0.62
N ASP A 80 11.82 -10.88 -0.44
CA ASP A 80 10.76 -11.61 0.25
C ASP A 80 9.42 -11.57 -0.50
N SER A 81 8.41 -12.23 0.06
CA SER A 81 7.06 -12.26 -0.50
C SER A 81 6.40 -10.89 -0.55
N ASP A 82 6.69 -10.03 0.42
CA ASP A 82 6.11 -8.69 0.50
C ASP A 82 6.66 -7.79 -0.61
N SER A 83 7.97 -7.90 -0.92
CA SER A 83 8.57 -7.23 -2.08
C SER A 83 7.93 -7.66 -3.40
N ARG A 84 7.76 -8.97 -3.60
CA ARG A 84 7.12 -9.49 -4.82
C ARG A 84 5.68 -9.00 -4.96
N THR A 85 4.92 -9.00 -3.87
CA THR A 85 3.53 -8.49 -3.85
C THR A 85 3.49 -7.01 -4.20
N LEU A 86 4.36 -6.22 -3.59
CA LEU A 86 4.40 -4.77 -3.78
C LEU A 86 4.82 -4.39 -5.21
N ARG A 87 5.83 -5.08 -5.78
CA ARG A 87 6.23 -4.91 -7.18
C ARG A 87 5.07 -5.23 -8.14
N ARG A 88 4.40 -6.36 -7.94
CA ARG A 88 3.24 -6.72 -8.75
C ARG A 88 2.15 -5.65 -8.73
N ILE A 89 1.84 -5.08 -7.55
CA ILE A 89 0.86 -3.99 -7.42
C ILE A 89 1.30 -2.75 -8.21
N CYS A 90 2.58 -2.38 -8.13
CA CYS A 90 3.14 -1.26 -8.88
C CYS A 90 3.11 -1.50 -10.39
N ASP A 91 3.50 -2.69 -10.83
CA ASP A 91 3.51 -3.07 -12.24
C ASP A 91 2.08 -3.09 -12.82
N GLU A 92 1.11 -3.63 -12.09
CA GLU A 92 -0.33 -3.60 -12.44
C GLU A 92 -0.88 -2.16 -12.52
N ALA A 93 -0.36 -1.25 -11.71
CA ALA A 93 -0.67 0.18 -11.79
C ALA A 93 0.02 0.90 -12.96
N GLY A 94 0.93 0.23 -13.69
CA GLY A 94 1.68 0.79 -14.80
C GLY A 94 2.87 1.66 -14.38
N VAL A 95 3.40 1.45 -13.18
CA VAL A 95 4.62 2.09 -12.68
C VAL A 95 5.83 1.28 -13.12
N ASP A 96 6.83 1.93 -13.72
CA ASP A 96 8.10 1.29 -14.05
C ASP A 96 8.93 1.05 -12.78
N THR A 97 9.17 -0.22 -12.45
CA THR A 97 9.94 -0.66 -11.27
C THR A 97 11.32 -1.20 -11.63
N SER A 98 11.81 -0.96 -12.86
CA SER A 98 13.08 -1.49 -13.35
C SER A 98 14.30 -1.03 -12.54
N ALA A 99 14.25 0.18 -11.97
CA ALA A 99 15.29 0.76 -11.14
C ALA A 99 15.13 0.47 -9.63
N TRP A 100 14.26 -0.44 -9.28
CA TRP A 100 14.01 -0.86 -7.90
C TRP A 100 15.02 -1.92 -7.46
N HIS A 101 15.84 -1.60 -6.46
CA HIS A 101 16.87 -2.48 -5.94
C HIS A 101 16.33 -3.47 -4.90
N THR A 102 16.91 -4.67 -4.89
CA THR A 102 16.65 -5.69 -3.87
C THR A 102 17.88 -5.90 -3.00
N GLU A 103 17.72 -5.79 -1.68
CA GLU A 103 18.77 -6.01 -0.68
C GLU A 103 18.47 -7.28 0.13
N GLU A 104 19.39 -8.26 0.06
CA GLU A 104 19.20 -9.59 0.67
C GLU A 104 19.17 -9.58 2.22
N ARG A 105 19.81 -8.57 2.82
CA ARG A 105 20.02 -8.51 4.28
C ARG A 105 18.95 -7.74 5.05
N ARG A 106 17.92 -7.27 4.38
CA ARG A 106 16.82 -6.53 5.02
C ARG A 106 15.47 -7.09 4.64
N PRO A 107 14.48 -7.06 5.55
CA PRO A 107 13.10 -7.33 5.17
C PRO A 107 12.51 -6.13 4.41
N THR A 108 11.51 -6.41 3.60
CA THR A 108 10.66 -5.35 3.03
C THR A 108 9.89 -4.66 4.16
N THR A 109 9.84 -3.33 4.11
CA THR A 109 9.05 -2.56 5.08
C THR A 109 7.58 -2.89 4.93
N ARG A 110 6.96 -3.30 6.04
CA ARG A 110 5.53 -3.62 6.12
C ARG A 110 4.90 -2.86 7.26
N LYS A 111 3.77 -2.26 7.01
CA LYS A 111 2.93 -1.65 8.03
C LYS A 111 1.63 -2.42 8.13
N GLU A 112 1.37 -3.02 9.27
CA GLU A 112 0.16 -3.79 9.51
C GLU A 112 -0.80 -3.04 10.43
N ARG A 113 -2.07 -3.08 10.08
CA ARG A 113 -3.17 -2.58 10.91
C ARG A 113 -4.15 -3.70 11.18
N PHE A 114 -4.36 -3.98 12.45
CA PHE A 114 -5.33 -4.96 12.92
C PHE A 114 -6.61 -4.22 13.30
N ILE A 115 -7.71 -4.53 12.63
CA ILE A 115 -9.00 -3.89 12.81
C ILE A 115 -9.98 -4.95 13.32
N GLY A 116 -10.26 -4.90 14.61
CA GLY A 116 -11.21 -5.79 15.28
C GLY A 116 -12.58 -5.13 15.38
N GLN A 117 -13.62 -5.83 14.94
CA GLN A 117 -15.01 -5.47 15.20
C GLN A 117 -15.53 -6.32 16.36
N ALA A 118 -15.96 -5.68 17.44
CA ALA A 118 -16.73 -6.36 18.46
C ALA A 118 -18.11 -6.63 17.92
N SER A 119 -18.62 -7.86 18.10
CA SER A 119 -20.02 -8.17 17.80
C SER A 119 -20.90 -7.30 18.70
N GLY A 120 -21.42 -6.20 18.15
CA GLY A 120 -22.36 -5.35 18.86
C GLY A 120 -23.59 -6.18 19.22
N ARG A 121 -23.87 -6.35 20.51
CA ARG A 121 -25.24 -6.61 20.93
C ARG A 121 -26.06 -5.44 20.41
N HIS A 122 -26.83 -5.64 19.38
CA HIS A 122 -27.99 -4.81 19.13
C HIS A 122 -28.91 -5.04 20.35
N GLY A 123 -28.75 -4.17 21.33
CA GLY A 123 -29.67 -4.06 22.43
C GLY A 123 -31.07 -3.75 21.85
N GLN A 124 -32.00 -4.58 22.20
CA GLN A 124 -33.41 -4.30 22.07
C GLN A 124 -33.76 -2.98 22.76
#